data_d9c789f6b4bebf1f61f4eeff344e95a4
#
_entry.id   d9c789f6b4bebf1f61f4eeff344e95a4
#
_cell.length_a   1.000
_cell.length_b   1.000
_cell.length_c   1.000
_cell.angle_alpha   90.00
_cell.angle_beta   90.00
_cell.angle_gamma   90.00
#
_symmetry.space_group_name_H-M   'P 1'
#
loop_
_entity.id
_entity.type
_entity.pdbx_description
1 polymer ?
#
loop_
_entity_poly.entity_id
_entity_poly.type
_entity_poly.pdbx_seq_one_letter_code
_entity_poly.pdbx_strand_id
1 'polypeptide(L)'
;MIMQSYDFYTLFQKYGCNMEFGGDDQWSNMLGGTELIRRKLGKDAYAMTINLLLNSEGKKMGKTQSGAVWLDPEKTSPFDFFQYWRNVSDSDVLKCIRMLTFLPLEEIDAMESWEGAQLNQAKEILAFELTKLVHGEEEAAKAREASHALFAGGGDSAHMPTVELSAADFADGDLDILALLVKTELAPSRSDARRAVEQGGVSVADAKVTDIKTTYSADSFGADGLVVKRGKKKFVKVLVK
;
A
#
# COMPACT_ATOMS: atom_id res chain seq x y z
N MET A 1 4.88 30.21 -7.08
CA MET A 1 6.30 30.69 -7.24
C MET A 1 6.67 31.76 -6.22
N ILE A 2 6.14 33.01 -6.25
CA ILE A 2 6.60 34.12 -5.37
C ILE A 2 6.52 33.76 -3.87
N MET A 3 5.42 33.23 -3.40
CA MET A 3 5.27 32.86 -1.97
C MET A 3 6.28 31.81 -1.54
N GLN A 4 6.43 30.73 -2.32
CA GLN A 4 7.42 29.67 -2.03
C GLN A 4 8.86 30.19 -2.08
N SER A 5 9.18 31.12 -3.00
CA SER A 5 10.49 31.76 -3.01
C SER A 5 10.74 32.58 -1.73
N TYR A 6 9.71 33.24 -1.21
CA TYR A 6 9.80 33.98 0.03
C TYR A 6 9.87 33.05 1.25
N ASP A 7 9.22 31.90 1.21
CA ASP A 7 9.32 30.88 2.27
C ASP A 7 10.77 30.38 2.37
N PHE A 8 11.42 30.06 1.24
CA PHE A 8 12.82 29.63 1.24
C PHE A 8 13.74 30.73 1.78
N TYR A 9 13.54 31.98 1.36
CA TYR A 9 14.27 33.12 1.89
C TYR A 9 14.11 33.25 3.42
N THR A 10 12.90 33.06 3.94
CA THR A 10 12.61 33.11 5.37
C THR A 10 13.26 31.95 6.13
N LEU A 11 13.20 30.74 5.59
CA LEU A 11 13.85 29.55 6.15
C LEU A 11 15.37 29.73 6.20
N PHE A 12 15.95 30.30 5.13
CA PHE A 12 17.37 30.61 5.10
C PHE A 12 17.76 31.55 6.24
N GLN A 13 17.00 32.65 6.43
CA GLN A 13 17.32 33.64 7.45
C GLN A 13 17.12 33.14 8.88
N LYS A 14 16.00 32.43 9.12
CA LYS A 14 15.61 32.01 10.48
C LYS A 14 16.31 30.74 10.95
N TYR A 15 16.55 29.81 10.05
CA TYR A 15 17.00 28.45 10.40
C TYR A 15 18.30 28.04 9.72
N GLY A 16 18.88 28.90 8.88
CA GLY A 16 20.09 28.56 8.12
C GLY A 16 19.84 27.49 7.05
N CYS A 17 18.59 27.27 6.65
CA CYS A 17 18.23 26.33 5.60
C CYS A 17 18.75 26.84 4.26
N ASN A 18 19.81 26.24 3.75
CA ASN A 18 20.50 26.68 2.53
C ASN A 18 20.24 25.76 1.33
N MET A 19 19.41 24.72 1.48
CA MET A 19 19.11 23.77 0.40
C MET A 19 17.66 23.33 0.46
N GLU A 20 16.97 23.32 -0.68
CA GLU A 20 15.64 22.76 -0.87
C GLU A 20 15.66 21.57 -1.82
N PHE A 21 14.81 20.58 -1.54
CA PHE A 21 14.57 19.41 -2.38
C PHE A 21 13.12 19.40 -2.84
N GLY A 22 12.88 19.00 -4.08
CA GLY A 22 11.52 18.86 -4.59
C GLY A 22 11.44 17.94 -5.79
N GLY A 23 10.22 17.71 -6.28
CA GLY A 23 10.02 17.08 -7.57
C GLY A 23 10.39 18.05 -8.72
N ASP A 24 10.56 17.52 -9.93
CA ASP A 24 10.90 18.33 -11.11
C ASP A 24 9.89 19.46 -11.37
N ASP A 25 8.64 19.25 -11.01
CA ASP A 25 7.57 20.25 -11.10
C ASP A 25 7.78 21.45 -10.18
N GLN A 26 8.65 21.35 -9.16
CA GLN A 26 8.98 22.40 -8.19
C GLN A 26 10.23 23.22 -8.56
N TRP A 27 10.94 22.86 -9.62
CA TRP A 27 12.22 23.48 -10.01
C TRP A 27 12.16 25.01 -10.03
N SER A 28 11.20 25.58 -10.76
CA SER A 28 11.04 27.04 -10.87
C SER A 28 10.71 27.73 -9.54
N ASN A 29 10.02 27.05 -8.64
CA ASN A 29 9.68 27.58 -7.33
C ASN A 29 10.93 27.71 -6.44
N MET A 30 11.76 26.67 -6.44
CA MET A 30 13.01 26.64 -5.69
C MET A 30 14.04 27.61 -6.24
N LEU A 31 14.21 27.70 -7.58
CA LEU A 31 15.08 28.67 -8.21
C LEU A 31 14.72 30.11 -7.88
N GLY A 32 13.43 30.43 -7.80
CA GLY A 32 12.97 31.75 -7.35
C GLY A 32 13.46 32.08 -5.95
N GLY A 33 13.53 31.09 -5.06
CA GLY A 33 14.07 31.22 -3.70
C GLY A 33 15.57 31.42 -3.68
N THR A 34 16.34 30.60 -4.40
CA THR A 34 17.82 30.74 -4.49
C THR A 34 18.20 32.11 -5.03
N GLU A 35 17.51 32.59 -6.09
CA GLU A 35 17.74 33.89 -6.67
C GLU A 35 17.37 35.04 -5.73
N LEU A 36 16.29 34.91 -4.98
CA LEU A 36 15.89 35.92 -3.97
C LEU A 36 16.92 36.03 -2.86
N ILE A 37 17.44 34.91 -2.34
CA ILE A 37 18.50 34.85 -1.34
C ILE A 37 19.77 35.52 -1.89
N ARG A 38 20.18 35.17 -3.10
CA ARG A 38 21.35 35.76 -3.75
C ARG A 38 21.23 37.26 -3.89
N ARG A 39 20.09 37.76 -4.36
CA ARG A 39 19.87 39.21 -4.58
C ARG A 39 19.74 40.01 -3.28
N LYS A 40 19.08 39.44 -2.27
CA LYS A 40 18.78 40.14 -1.02
C LYS A 40 19.90 40.06 0.01
N LEU A 41 20.58 38.92 0.07
CA LEU A 41 21.56 38.62 1.12
C LEU A 41 23.00 38.48 0.58
N GLY A 42 23.19 38.41 -0.73
CA GLY A 42 24.49 38.14 -1.33
C GLY A 42 25.07 36.77 -0.97
N LYS A 43 24.20 35.80 -0.65
CA LYS A 43 24.59 34.46 -0.23
C LYS A 43 24.10 33.41 -1.22
N ASP A 44 24.76 32.23 -1.18
CA ASP A 44 24.37 31.10 -2.01
C ASP A 44 23.39 30.22 -1.30
N ALA A 45 22.40 29.74 -2.05
CA ALA A 45 21.46 28.69 -1.66
C ALA A 45 21.27 27.72 -2.82
N TYR A 46 20.92 26.50 -2.53
CA TYR A 46 20.95 25.39 -3.47
C TYR A 46 19.55 24.77 -3.61
N ALA A 47 19.29 24.24 -4.79
CA ALA A 47 18.06 23.49 -5.06
C ALA A 47 18.41 22.20 -5.80
N MET A 48 17.73 21.12 -5.45
CA MET A 48 17.85 19.83 -6.13
C MET A 48 16.48 19.25 -6.39
N THR A 49 16.28 18.73 -7.61
CA THR A 49 15.06 18.01 -7.97
C THR A 49 15.29 16.52 -8.09
N ILE A 50 14.25 15.78 -7.82
CA ILE A 50 14.18 14.33 -7.96
C ILE A 50 13.05 14.04 -8.94
N ASN A 51 13.28 13.14 -9.89
CA ASN A 51 12.25 12.70 -10.83
C ASN A 51 11.02 12.22 -10.09
N LEU A 52 9.83 12.58 -10.59
CA LEU A 52 8.57 12.09 -10.04
C LEU A 52 8.50 10.57 -10.14
N LEU A 53 8.08 9.93 -9.05
CA LEU A 53 7.80 8.50 -9.04
C LEU A 53 6.49 8.23 -9.78
N LEU A 54 6.62 7.83 -11.03
CA LEU A 54 5.51 7.44 -11.90
C LEU A 54 5.50 5.93 -12.07
N ASN A 55 4.31 5.34 -12.17
CA ASN A 55 4.18 3.96 -12.60
C ASN A 55 4.41 3.81 -14.12
N SER A 56 4.41 2.58 -14.62
CA SER A 56 4.58 2.27 -16.06
C SER A 56 3.52 2.89 -16.97
N GLU A 57 2.36 3.30 -16.42
CA GLU A 57 1.31 4.03 -17.13
C GLU A 57 1.51 5.56 -17.12
N GLY A 58 2.57 6.07 -16.52
CA GLY A 58 2.84 7.50 -16.38
C GLY A 58 2.02 8.21 -15.29
N LYS A 59 1.34 7.46 -14.42
CA LYS A 59 0.57 8.01 -13.30
C LYS A 59 1.43 8.10 -12.03
N LYS A 60 1.22 9.15 -11.23
CA LYS A 60 1.90 9.31 -9.93
C LYS A 60 1.58 8.12 -9.02
N MET A 61 2.61 7.48 -8.45
CA MET A 61 2.45 6.41 -7.47
C MET A 61 1.96 6.94 -6.11
N GLY A 62 1.43 6.05 -5.28
CA GLY A 62 0.86 6.39 -3.98
C GLY A 62 -0.59 6.89 -4.01
N LYS A 63 -1.17 7.12 -5.20
CA LYS A 63 -2.60 7.40 -5.36
C LYS A 63 -3.24 6.25 -6.11
N THR A 64 -4.11 5.51 -5.42
CA THR A 64 -4.88 4.41 -6.02
C THR A 64 -6.31 4.88 -6.35
N GLN A 65 -7.06 4.08 -7.11
CA GLN A 65 -8.50 4.34 -7.33
C GLN A 65 -9.32 4.26 -6.02
N SER A 66 -8.79 3.57 -5.01
CA SER A 66 -9.39 3.43 -3.68
C SER A 66 -8.86 4.44 -2.63
N GLY A 67 -8.00 5.39 -3.03
CA GLY A 67 -7.45 6.41 -2.15
C GLY A 67 -5.91 6.45 -2.14
N ALA A 68 -5.36 7.19 -1.19
CA ALA A 68 -3.92 7.26 -0.97
C ALA A 68 -3.42 6.08 -0.11
N VAL A 69 -2.19 5.65 -0.35
CA VAL A 69 -1.47 4.78 0.59
C VAL A 69 -0.77 5.67 1.60
N TRP A 70 -1.21 5.58 2.85
CA TRP A 70 -0.73 6.44 3.93
C TRP A 70 0.45 5.81 4.66
N LEU A 71 1.33 6.65 5.20
CA LEU A 71 2.40 6.22 6.11
C LEU A 71 1.88 6.03 7.55
N ASP A 72 0.72 6.60 7.85
CA ASP A 72 0.03 6.49 9.13
C ASP A 72 -0.61 5.10 9.25
N PRO A 73 -0.20 4.27 10.24
CA PRO A 73 -0.71 2.90 10.39
C PRO A 73 -2.20 2.82 10.74
N GLU A 74 -2.79 3.91 11.26
CA GLU A 74 -4.24 3.97 11.51
C GLU A 74 -5.05 4.14 10.21
N LYS A 75 -4.43 4.63 9.14
CA LYS A 75 -5.08 4.86 7.83
C LYS A 75 -4.75 3.78 6.80
N THR A 76 -3.53 3.26 6.84
CA THR A 76 -3.08 2.13 6.02
C THR A 76 -2.27 1.22 6.95
N SER A 77 -2.79 0.04 7.24
CA SER A 77 -2.09 -0.89 8.12
C SER A 77 -0.71 -1.26 7.56
N PRO A 78 0.28 -1.62 8.39
CA PRO A 78 1.58 -2.10 7.92
C PRO A 78 1.47 -3.25 6.94
N PHE A 79 0.47 -4.11 7.12
CA PHE A 79 0.19 -5.21 6.22
C PHE A 79 -0.34 -4.74 4.85
N ASP A 80 -1.31 -3.81 4.80
CA ASP A 80 -1.81 -3.26 3.54
C ASP A 80 -0.75 -2.44 2.82
N PHE A 81 0.09 -1.73 3.58
CA PHE A 81 1.26 -1.02 3.06
C PHE A 81 2.25 -1.99 2.40
N PHE A 82 2.56 -3.10 3.07
CA PHE A 82 3.40 -4.18 2.52
C PHE A 82 2.78 -4.76 1.25
N GLN A 83 1.48 -5.07 1.27
CA GLN A 83 0.78 -5.64 0.11
C GLN A 83 0.74 -4.67 -1.07
N TYR A 84 0.59 -3.38 -0.83
CA TYR A 84 0.66 -2.38 -1.90
C TYR A 84 1.99 -2.48 -2.67
N TRP A 85 3.10 -2.47 -1.96
CA TRP A 85 4.43 -2.54 -2.58
C TRP A 85 4.74 -3.90 -3.19
N ARG A 86 4.25 -4.98 -2.59
CA ARG A 86 4.38 -6.33 -3.15
C ARG A 86 3.58 -6.52 -4.45
N ASN A 87 2.57 -5.70 -4.69
CA ASN A 87 1.70 -5.77 -5.87
C ASN A 87 2.04 -4.73 -6.96
N VAL A 88 3.20 -4.07 -6.91
CA VAL A 88 3.67 -3.23 -8.01
C VAL A 88 3.90 -4.05 -9.28
N SER A 89 3.87 -3.38 -10.44
CA SER A 89 4.12 -4.07 -11.70
C SER A 89 5.58 -4.55 -11.80
N ASP A 90 5.81 -5.60 -12.58
CA ASP A 90 7.16 -6.13 -12.84
C ASP A 90 8.08 -5.06 -13.44
N SER A 91 7.53 -4.19 -14.29
CA SER A 91 8.25 -3.08 -14.92
C SER A 91 8.63 -1.95 -13.96
N ASP A 92 7.99 -1.86 -12.79
CA ASP A 92 8.20 -0.76 -11.86
C ASP A 92 9.06 -1.15 -10.65
N VAL A 93 9.18 -2.44 -10.34
CA VAL A 93 9.76 -2.93 -9.08
C VAL A 93 11.21 -2.47 -8.89
N LEU A 94 12.08 -2.66 -9.88
CA LEU A 94 13.50 -2.29 -9.76
C LEU A 94 13.70 -0.78 -9.68
N LYS A 95 12.90 -0.02 -10.44
CA LYS A 95 12.88 1.44 -10.33
C LYS A 95 12.49 1.88 -8.91
N CYS A 96 11.45 1.25 -8.33
CA CYS A 96 11.04 1.55 -6.96
C CYS A 96 12.11 1.18 -5.95
N ILE A 97 12.76 0.02 -6.06
CA ILE A 97 13.86 -0.38 -5.19
C ILE A 97 14.97 0.68 -5.25
N ARG A 98 15.42 1.06 -6.44
CA ARG A 98 16.50 2.03 -6.65
C ARG A 98 16.18 3.42 -6.10
N MET A 99 14.93 3.85 -6.18
CA MET A 99 14.53 5.19 -5.76
C MET A 99 14.13 5.31 -4.29
N LEU A 100 13.65 4.23 -3.67
CA LEU A 100 12.96 4.30 -2.39
C LEU A 100 13.63 3.50 -1.28
N THR A 101 14.61 2.65 -1.58
CA THR A 101 15.32 1.87 -0.57
C THR A 101 16.75 2.36 -0.38
N PHE A 102 17.38 1.93 0.69
CA PHE A 102 18.79 2.18 0.98
C PHE A 102 19.66 0.91 0.76
N LEU A 103 19.18 -0.01 -0.07
CA LEU A 103 19.97 -1.18 -0.46
C LEU A 103 21.22 -0.75 -1.25
N PRO A 104 22.36 -1.46 -1.08
CA PRO A 104 23.55 -1.22 -1.87
C PRO A 104 23.26 -1.32 -3.38
N LEU A 105 23.86 -0.42 -4.17
CA LEU A 105 23.61 -0.40 -5.62
C LEU A 105 24.03 -1.72 -6.30
N GLU A 106 25.09 -2.35 -5.81
CA GLU A 106 25.57 -3.65 -6.31
C GLU A 106 24.52 -4.76 -6.17
N GLU A 107 23.75 -4.74 -5.07
CA GLU A 107 22.65 -5.68 -4.86
C GLU A 107 21.49 -5.40 -5.83
N ILE A 108 21.18 -4.12 -6.05
CA ILE A 108 20.13 -3.71 -6.97
C ILE A 108 20.51 -4.04 -8.41
N ASP A 109 21.77 -3.78 -8.81
CA ASP A 109 22.28 -4.07 -10.14
C ASP A 109 22.26 -5.57 -10.43
N ALA A 110 22.52 -6.42 -9.43
CA ALA A 110 22.41 -7.87 -9.56
C ALA A 110 20.97 -8.33 -9.86
N MET A 111 19.96 -7.55 -9.45
CA MET A 111 18.55 -7.85 -9.72
C MET A 111 18.11 -7.44 -11.14
N GLU A 112 18.90 -6.65 -11.89
CA GLU A 112 18.52 -6.20 -13.24
C GLU A 112 18.34 -7.34 -14.25
N SER A 113 18.99 -8.49 -14.01
CA SER A 113 18.85 -9.69 -14.81
C SER A 113 17.69 -10.60 -14.39
N TRP A 114 16.94 -10.22 -13.34
CA TRP A 114 15.88 -11.05 -12.80
C TRP A 114 14.63 -11.03 -13.67
N GLU A 115 14.06 -12.20 -13.91
CA GLU A 115 12.85 -12.40 -14.71
C GLU A 115 11.85 -13.34 -14.01
N GLY A 116 10.59 -13.26 -14.41
CA GLY A 116 9.55 -14.20 -13.98
C GLY A 116 9.41 -14.30 -12.46
N ALA A 117 9.66 -15.47 -11.89
CA ALA A 117 9.51 -15.72 -10.45
C ALA A 117 10.48 -14.90 -9.59
N GLN A 118 11.65 -14.53 -10.10
CA GLN A 118 12.63 -13.69 -9.37
C GLN A 118 12.12 -12.27 -9.15
N LEU A 119 11.31 -11.73 -10.06
CA LEU A 119 10.68 -10.42 -9.87
C LEU A 119 9.69 -10.44 -8.68
N ASN A 120 9.07 -11.56 -8.37
CA ASN A 120 8.26 -11.68 -7.16
C ASN A 120 9.10 -11.58 -5.89
N GLN A 121 10.33 -12.09 -5.92
CA GLN A 121 11.29 -11.91 -4.82
C GLN A 121 11.73 -10.44 -4.72
N ALA A 122 12.00 -9.76 -5.84
CA ALA A 122 12.31 -8.33 -5.83
C ALA A 122 11.15 -7.49 -5.26
N LYS A 123 9.90 -7.84 -5.58
CA LYS A 123 8.72 -7.19 -4.99
C LYS A 123 8.60 -7.42 -3.49
N GLU A 124 8.96 -8.58 -3.02
CA GLU A 124 8.97 -8.89 -1.59
C GLU A 124 10.07 -8.11 -0.86
N ILE A 125 11.26 -8.02 -1.45
CA ILE A 125 12.37 -7.19 -0.94
C ILE A 125 11.92 -5.73 -0.85
N LEU A 126 11.34 -5.18 -1.92
CA LEU A 126 10.82 -3.81 -1.94
C LEU A 126 9.81 -3.58 -0.82
N ALA A 127 8.81 -4.46 -0.71
CA ALA A 127 7.75 -4.35 0.29
C ALA A 127 8.31 -4.42 1.71
N PHE A 128 9.26 -5.33 1.95
CA PHE A 128 9.89 -5.50 3.24
C PHE A 128 10.71 -4.26 3.63
N GLU A 129 11.60 -3.79 2.76
CA GLU A 129 12.46 -2.64 3.03
C GLU A 129 11.64 -1.36 3.27
N LEU A 130 10.60 -1.11 2.49
CA LEU A 130 9.75 0.07 2.68
C LEU A 130 8.89 -0.03 3.95
N THR A 131 8.35 -1.21 4.25
CA THR A 131 7.59 -1.40 5.50
C THR A 131 8.50 -1.28 6.71
N LYS A 132 9.70 -1.82 6.65
CA LYS A 132 10.73 -1.67 7.69
C LYS A 132 11.10 -0.20 7.91
N LEU A 133 11.28 0.56 6.83
CA LEU A 133 11.62 1.98 6.89
C LEU A 133 10.53 2.81 7.58
N VAL A 134 9.26 2.51 7.31
CA VAL A 134 8.11 3.32 7.75
C VAL A 134 7.56 2.84 9.09
N HIS A 135 7.43 1.54 9.28
CA HIS A 135 6.72 0.93 10.42
C HIS A 135 7.63 0.13 11.35
N GLY A 136 8.91 -0.01 11.01
CA GLY A 136 9.87 -0.79 11.78
C GLY A 136 9.99 -2.24 11.34
N GLU A 137 11.07 -2.87 11.77
CA GLU A 137 11.46 -4.23 11.33
C GLU A 137 10.48 -5.31 11.81
N GLU A 138 9.95 -5.15 13.04
CA GLU A 138 8.99 -6.10 13.61
C GLU A 138 7.69 -6.16 12.79
N GLU A 139 7.12 -4.99 12.46
CA GLU A 139 5.91 -4.91 11.65
C GLU A 139 6.14 -5.39 10.21
N ALA A 140 7.31 -5.13 9.64
CA ALA A 140 7.68 -5.65 8.32
C ALA A 140 7.78 -7.18 8.31
N ALA A 141 8.36 -7.78 9.38
CA ALA A 141 8.45 -9.22 9.52
C ALA A 141 7.05 -9.86 9.65
N LYS A 142 6.19 -9.30 10.51
CA LYS A 142 4.79 -9.73 10.66
C LYS A 142 4.02 -9.65 9.35
N ALA A 143 4.15 -8.54 8.62
CA ALA A 143 3.48 -8.34 7.34
C ALA A 143 3.95 -9.33 6.27
N ARG A 144 5.24 -9.64 6.22
CA ARG A 144 5.81 -10.65 5.32
C ARG A 144 5.30 -12.05 5.65
N GLU A 145 5.29 -12.41 6.94
CA GLU A 145 4.82 -13.71 7.42
C GLU A 145 3.32 -13.91 7.10
N ALA A 146 2.50 -12.91 7.41
CA ALA A 146 1.09 -12.90 7.03
C ALA A 146 0.88 -12.98 5.51
N SER A 147 1.73 -12.32 4.73
CA SER A 147 1.70 -12.41 3.28
C SER A 147 2.02 -13.83 2.78
N HIS A 148 3.03 -14.48 3.34
CA HIS A 148 3.37 -15.87 2.98
C HIS A 148 2.25 -16.83 3.37
N ALA A 149 1.66 -16.67 4.55
CA ALA A 149 0.54 -17.48 5.02
C ALA A 149 -0.67 -17.46 4.06
N LEU A 150 -0.94 -16.30 3.44
CA LEU A 150 -2.01 -16.14 2.44
C LEU A 150 -1.81 -16.97 1.17
N PHE A 151 -0.56 -17.17 0.76
CA PHE A 151 -0.23 -17.85 -0.49
C PHE A 151 0.10 -19.34 -0.30
N ALA A 152 0.44 -19.77 0.91
CA ALA A 152 0.77 -21.15 1.23
C ALA A 152 -0.46 -22.04 1.53
N GLY A 153 -1.67 -21.48 1.52
CA GLY A 153 -2.90 -22.27 1.69
C GLY A 153 -3.11 -22.90 3.07
N GLY A 154 -2.51 -22.36 4.15
CA GLY A 154 -2.64 -22.96 5.49
C GLY A 154 -1.79 -22.29 6.58
N GLY A 155 -1.30 -21.11 6.37
CA GLY A 155 -0.48 -20.39 7.34
C GLY A 155 -1.28 -19.63 8.41
N ASP A 156 -0.61 -19.31 9.50
CA ASP A 156 -1.13 -18.54 10.63
C ASP A 156 -1.69 -17.17 10.17
N SER A 157 -2.99 -17.01 10.33
CA SER A 157 -3.74 -15.82 9.95
C SER A 157 -3.74 -14.74 11.04
N ALA A 158 -2.86 -14.82 12.04
CA ALA A 158 -2.88 -13.97 13.23
C ALA A 158 -2.64 -12.47 12.93
N HIS A 159 -2.00 -12.14 11.81
CA HIS A 159 -1.65 -10.77 11.45
C HIS A 159 -2.39 -10.21 10.22
N MET A 160 -3.46 -10.90 9.78
CA MET A 160 -4.31 -10.41 8.70
C MET A 160 -5.26 -9.31 9.18
N PRO A 161 -5.67 -8.36 8.30
CA PRO A 161 -6.80 -7.50 8.58
C PRO A 161 -7.98 -8.34 9.04
N THR A 162 -8.47 -8.06 10.25
CA THR A 162 -9.51 -8.88 10.87
C THR A 162 -10.75 -8.04 11.09
N VAL A 163 -11.90 -8.56 10.69
CA VAL A 163 -13.22 -8.00 10.99
C VAL A 163 -13.96 -8.94 11.93
N GLU A 164 -14.45 -8.38 13.02
CA GLU A 164 -15.26 -9.11 13.99
C GLU A 164 -16.74 -8.90 13.67
N LEU A 165 -17.45 -9.97 13.42
CA LEU A 165 -18.91 -9.99 13.33
C LEU A 165 -19.49 -10.43 14.68
N SER A 166 -20.62 -9.83 15.03
CA SER A 166 -21.36 -10.17 16.24
C SER A 166 -22.49 -11.16 15.94
N ALA A 167 -22.98 -11.84 16.98
CA ALA A 167 -24.17 -12.69 16.84
C ALA A 167 -25.39 -11.93 16.28
N ALA A 168 -25.46 -10.60 16.50
CA ALA A 168 -26.52 -9.76 15.95
C ALA A 168 -26.46 -9.64 14.41
N ASP A 169 -25.29 -9.86 13.80
CA ASP A 169 -25.14 -9.85 12.35
C ASP A 169 -25.79 -11.06 11.67
N PHE A 170 -26.14 -12.08 12.46
CA PHE A 170 -26.80 -13.31 12.07
C PHE A 170 -28.22 -13.41 12.64
N ALA A 171 -28.83 -12.31 13.11
CA ALA A 171 -30.09 -12.28 13.83
C ALA A 171 -31.30 -12.87 13.05
N ASP A 172 -31.25 -12.78 11.72
CA ASP A 172 -32.26 -13.31 10.81
C ASP A 172 -31.91 -14.71 10.24
N GLY A 173 -30.90 -15.36 10.80
CA GLY A 173 -30.35 -16.62 10.33
C GLY A 173 -28.96 -16.45 9.67
N ASP A 174 -28.74 -17.19 8.59
CA ASP A 174 -27.44 -17.18 7.88
C ASP A 174 -27.17 -15.86 7.19
N LEU A 175 -25.92 -15.41 7.22
CA LEU A 175 -25.45 -14.22 6.52
C LEU A 175 -25.17 -14.52 5.04
N ASP A 176 -25.83 -13.82 4.12
CA ASP A 176 -25.55 -13.99 2.69
C ASP A 176 -24.18 -13.39 2.29
N ILE A 177 -23.57 -13.96 1.25
CA ILE A 177 -22.23 -13.56 0.76
C ILE A 177 -22.17 -12.07 0.40
N LEU A 178 -23.25 -11.46 -0.10
CA LEU A 178 -23.28 -10.07 -0.46
C LEU A 178 -23.22 -9.16 0.77
N ALA A 179 -23.96 -9.53 1.82
CA ALA A 179 -23.91 -8.84 3.10
C ALA A 179 -22.53 -9.02 3.77
N LEU A 180 -21.97 -10.22 3.72
CA LEU A 180 -20.64 -10.52 4.24
C LEU A 180 -19.59 -9.61 3.58
N LEU A 181 -19.58 -9.48 2.25
CA LEU A 181 -18.63 -8.63 1.52
C LEU A 181 -18.78 -7.13 1.84
N VAL A 182 -20.01 -6.68 2.12
CA VAL A 182 -20.25 -5.27 2.51
C VAL A 182 -19.84 -5.03 3.96
N LYS A 183 -20.18 -5.91 4.88
CA LYS A 183 -19.83 -5.80 6.31
C LYS A 183 -18.31 -5.86 6.55
N THR A 184 -17.61 -6.59 5.71
CA THR A 184 -16.16 -6.72 5.73
C THR A 184 -15.44 -5.63 4.92
N GLU A 185 -16.17 -4.65 4.39
CA GLU A 185 -15.63 -3.56 3.54
C GLU A 185 -14.91 -4.04 2.27
N LEU A 186 -15.00 -5.32 1.96
CA LEU A 186 -14.48 -5.85 0.70
C LEU A 186 -15.27 -5.34 -0.51
N ALA A 187 -16.52 -4.91 -0.31
CA ALA A 187 -17.33 -4.27 -1.32
C ALA A 187 -18.06 -3.04 -0.75
N PRO A 188 -18.08 -1.90 -1.48
CA PRO A 188 -18.73 -0.67 -0.99
C PRO A 188 -20.27 -0.74 -1.02
N SER A 189 -20.85 -1.73 -1.71
CA SER A 189 -22.28 -1.91 -1.83
C SER A 189 -22.64 -3.34 -2.20
N ARG A 190 -23.90 -3.73 -1.93
CA ARG A 190 -24.45 -5.05 -2.35
C ARG A 190 -24.42 -5.24 -3.87
N SER A 191 -24.60 -4.18 -4.66
CA SER A 191 -24.54 -4.24 -6.12
C SER A 191 -23.12 -4.53 -6.61
N ASP A 192 -22.12 -3.96 -5.96
CA ASP A 192 -20.72 -4.20 -6.27
C ASP A 192 -20.27 -5.61 -5.81
N ALA A 193 -20.73 -6.04 -4.64
CA ALA A 193 -20.55 -7.40 -4.14
C ALA A 193 -21.12 -8.44 -5.12
N ARG A 194 -22.33 -8.23 -5.62
CA ARG A 194 -22.98 -9.10 -6.61
C ARG A 194 -22.13 -9.26 -7.86
N ARG A 195 -21.68 -8.15 -8.45
CA ARG A 195 -20.81 -8.18 -9.63
C ARG A 195 -19.53 -8.97 -9.38
N ALA A 196 -18.91 -8.78 -8.19
CA ALA A 196 -17.69 -9.48 -7.85
C ALA A 196 -17.90 -11.00 -7.74
N VAL A 197 -19.03 -11.46 -7.18
CA VAL A 197 -19.39 -12.88 -7.08
C VAL A 197 -19.68 -13.46 -8.49
N GLU A 198 -20.51 -12.81 -9.28
CA GLU A 198 -20.87 -13.25 -10.64
C GLU A 198 -19.65 -13.34 -11.56
N GLN A 199 -18.69 -12.45 -11.41
CA GLN A 199 -17.41 -12.48 -12.13
C GLN A 199 -16.44 -13.55 -11.58
N GLY A 200 -16.85 -14.28 -10.54
CA GLY A 200 -16.01 -15.31 -9.90
C GLY A 200 -14.77 -14.74 -9.22
N GLY A 201 -14.82 -13.48 -8.81
CA GLY A 201 -13.74 -12.79 -8.12
C GLY A 201 -13.77 -12.94 -6.59
N VAL A 202 -14.61 -13.81 -6.03
CA VAL A 202 -14.75 -13.99 -4.58
C VAL A 202 -14.41 -15.41 -4.18
N SER A 203 -13.68 -15.57 -3.08
CA SER A 203 -13.45 -16.86 -2.42
C SER A 203 -13.59 -16.71 -0.90
N VAL A 204 -14.07 -17.78 -0.25
CA VAL A 204 -14.19 -17.93 1.21
C VAL A 204 -13.49 -19.22 1.57
N ALA A 205 -12.55 -19.19 2.51
CA ALA A 205 -11.71 -20.33 2.89
C ALA A 205 -11.11 -21.03 1.65
N ASP A 206 -10.56 -20.23 0.72
CA ASP A 206 -10.00 -20.64 -0.59
C ASP A 206 -10.96 -21.31 -1.58
N ALA A 207 -12.22 -21.57 -1.16
CA ALA A 207 -13.25 -22.03 -2.07
C ALA A 207 -13.87 -20.87 -2.85
N LYS A 208 -13.91 -21.00 -4.18
CA LYS A 208 -14.48 -19.96 -5.06
C LYS A 208 -15.99 -19.92 -4.90
N VAL A 209 -16.53 -18.72 -4.65
CA VAL A 209 -17.96 -18.48 -4.52
C VAL A 209 -18.49 -17.86 -5.81
N THR A 210 -19.44 -18.54 -6.46
CA THR A 210 -20.06 -18.08 -7.73
C THR A 210 -21.57 -17.89 -7.63
N ASP A 211 -22.17 -18.42 -6.56
CA ASP A 211 -23.60 -18.23 -6.31
C ASP A 211 -23.83 -17.08 -5.33
N ILE A 212 -24.58 -16.07 -5.77
CA ILE A 212 -24.95 -14.89 -4.98
C ILE A 212 -25.90 -15.23 -3.80
N LYS A 213 -26.48 -16.43 -3.78
CA LYS A 213 -27.37 -16.92 -2.72
C LYS A 213 -26.61 -17.71 -1.67
N THR A 214 -25.31 -17.87 -1.81
CA THR A 214 -24.49 -18.57 -0.79
C THR A 214 -24.64 -17.85 0.54
N THR A 215 -24.93 -18.62 1.60
CA THR A 215 -25.07 -18.14 2.97
C THR A 215 -24.08 -18.83 3.89
N TYR A 216 -23.76 -18.20 4.99
CA TYR A 216 -22.87 -18.70 6.04
C TYR A 216 -23.53 -18.54 7.39
N SER A 217 -23.61 -19.62 8.15
CA SER A 217 -24.00 -19.58 9.55
C SER A 217 -22.84 -19.06 10.42
N ALA A 218 -23.14 -18.58 11.63
CA ALA A 218 -22.11 -18.19 12.58
C ALA A 218 -21.10 -19.32 12.85
N ASP A 219 -21.58 -20.55 12.92
CA ASP A 219 -20.75 -21.74 13.14
C ASP A 219 -19.79 -22.04 12.00
N SER A 220 -20.08 -21.54 10.78
CA SER A 220 -19.20 -21.71 9.62
C SER A 220 -17.84 -21.05 9.80
N PHE A 221 -17.76 -20.04 10.67
CA PHE A 221 -16.51 -19.28 10.86
C PHE A 221 -15.55 -19.95 11.86
N GLY A 222 -16.02 -20.83 12.70
CA GLY A 222 -15.20 -21.53 13.70
C GLY A 222 -14.45 -20.60 14.66
N ALA A 223 -13.61 -21.14 15.51
CA ALA A 223 -12.82 -20.35 16.46
C ALA A 223 -11.67 -19.56 15.78
N ASP A 224 -11.15 -20.07 14.69
CA ASP A 224 -10.02 -19.46 13.96
C ASP A 224 -10.48 -18.46 12.92
N GLY A 225 -11.78 -18.33 12.66
CA GLY A 225 -12.35 -17.46 11.63
C GLY A 225 -12.13 -17.98 10.21
N LEU A 226 -12.71 -17.27 9.23
CA LEU A 226 -12.55 -17.57 7.80
C LEU A 226 -11.92 -16.41 7.05
N VAL A 227 -11.06 -16.73 6.09
CA VAL A 227 -10.50 -15.73 5.19
C VAL A 227 -11.42 -15.53 3.99
N VAL A 228 -11.88 -14.31 3.81
CA VAL A 228 -12.69 -13.87 2.67
C VAL A 228 -11.81 -13.06 1.72
N LYS A 229 -11.79 -13.41 0.44
CA LYS A 229 -10.97 -12.75 -0.59
C LYS A 229 -11.85 -12.18 -1.69
N ARG A 230 -11.50 -10.97 -2.16
CA ARG A 230 -12.06 -10.37 -3.37
C ARG A 230 -10.96 -9.99 -4.35
N GLY A 231 -10.91 -10.71 -5.46
CA GLY A 231 -9.83 -10.62 -6.42
C GLY A 231 -8.50 -11.10 -5.83
N LYS A 232 -7.39 -10.61 -6.41
CA LYS A 232 -6.04 -11.00 -5.99
C LYS A 232 -5.46 -10.11 -4.88
N LYS A 233 -6.14 -8.99 -4.55
CA LYS A 233 -5.54 -7.91 -3.75
C LYS A 233 -6.28 -7.56 -2.46
N LYS A 234 -7.54 -7.95 -2.31
CA LYS A 234 -8.36 -7.62 -1.14
C LYS A 234 -8.78 -8.89 -0.43
N PHE A 235 -8.50 -8.97 0.84
CA PHE A 235 -8.89 -10.09 1.70
C PHE A 235 -8.97 -9.62 3.16
N VAL A 236 -9.72 -10.35 3.94
CA VAL A 236 -9.93 -10.08 5.36
C VAL A 236 -10.19 -11.40 6.08
N LYS A 237 -9.71 -11.51 7.30
CA LYS A 237 -10.09 -12.58 8.23
C LYS A 237 -11.37 -12.17 8.95
N VAL A 238 -12.36 -13.01 8.97
CA VAL A 238 -13.63 -12.76 9.64
C VAL A 238 -13.73 -13.68 10.87
N LEU A 239 -13.89 -13.07 12.04
CA LEU A 239 -14.15 -13.74 13.30
C LEU A 239 -15.60 -13.47 13.72
N VAL A 240 -16.23 -14.41 14.39
CA VAL A 240 -17.56 -14.24 15.00
C VAL A 240 -17.42 -14.33 16.52
N LYS A 241 -17.91 -13.28 17.19
CA LYS A 241 -17.95 -13.18 18.67
C LYS A 241 -19.37 -13.14 19.19
#